data_70f65e1d5d0e9324388263e9bd8f4c6d
#
_entry.id   70f65e1d5d0e9324388263e9bd8f4c6d
#
_cell.length_a   1.000
_cell.length_b   1.000
_cell.length_c   1.000
_cell.angle_alpha   90.00
_cell.angle_beta   90.00
_cell.angle_gamma   90.00
#
_symmetry.space_group_name_H-M   'P 1'
#
loop_
_entity.id
_entity.type
_entity.pdbx_description
1 polymer ?
#
loop_
_entity_poly.entity_id
_entity_poly.type
_entity_poly.pdbx_seq_one_letter_code
_entity_poly.pdbx_strand_id
1 'polypeptide(L)'
;MVEQIIMRSGSNTLNGFNFDHIVPTSGSDFPDQVRSCIEQLMGFIHQEEDLDYFVTQQTFFISAHSRDEYEERSSEIRKQLLKLCGASLPATSIVAQSPAGEKDVVLELICTKASIDKKVIYKSHSGINYTVVEHKDYKAVHCAGLMGTVEDSITQASERAFKLTIEILAQEGLSIHHIIRQWNYIENIARVKNAKNASQNYQDFNGVRAHY
;
A
#
# COMPACT_ATOMS: atom_id res chain seq x y z
N MET A 1 -23.12 -20.47 9.25
CA MET A 1 -23.13 -19.57 8.08
C MET A 1 -22.50 -18.26 8.54
N VAL A 2 -21.24 -18.04 8.23
CA VAL A 2 -20.54 -16.80 8.58
C VAL A 2 -20.76 -15.87 7.40
N GLU A 3 -21.57 -14.83 7.57
CA GLU A 3 -21.70 -13.77 6.57
C GLU A 3 -20.35 -13.08 6.46
N GLN A 4 -19.68 -13.27 5.33
CA GLN A 4 -18.51 -12.50 4.96
C GLN A 4 -19.00 -11.08 4.61
N ILE A 5 -18.77 -10.15 5.53
CA ILE A 5 -19.02 -8.74 5.24
C ILE A 5 -17.78 -8.20 4.50
N ILE A 6 -17.70 -8.49 3.20
CA ILE A 6 -16.92 -7.67 2.29
C ILE A 6 -17.80 -6.46 1.98
N MET A 7 -17.59 -5.36 2.67
CA MET A 7 -18.25 -4.11 2.29
C MET A 7 -17.64 -3.64 0.97
N ARG A 8 -18.29 -3.97 -0.14
CA ARG A 8 -18.01 -3.34 -1.43
C ARG A 8 -18.48 -1.89 -1.36
N SER A 9 -17.59 -0.99 -1.08
CA SER A 9 -17.85 0.43 -1.28
C SER A 9 -18.02 0.64 -2.79
N GLY A 10 -19.15 1.18 -3.18
CA GLY A 10 -19.70 1.23 -4.52
C GLY A 10 -18.66 1.39 -5.63
N SER A 11 -18.87 0.68 -6.72
CA SER A 11 -18.02 0.55 -7.91
C SER A 11 -17.62 1.90 -8.54
N ASN A 12 -16.63 2.55 -7.98
CA ASN A 12 -15.88 3.60 -8.67
C ASN A 12 -14.78 2.93 -9.48
N THR A 13 -15.14 2.40 -10.64
CA THR A 13 -14.18 1.90 -11.62
C THR A 13 -13.49 3.07 -12.29
N LEU A 14 -12.38 3.52 -11.74
CA LEU A 14 -11.47 4.39 -12.44
C LEU A 14 -10.57 3.49 -13.30
N ASN A 15 -10.74 3.51 -14.63
CA ASN A 15 -9.93 2.74 -15.59
C ASN A 15 -9.88 1.21 -15.33
N GLY A 16 -10.96 0.62 -14.81
CA GLY A 16 -11.04 -0.83 -14.57
C GLY A 16 -10.32 -1.32 -13.31
N PHE A 17 -10.03 -0.43 -12.36
CA PHE A 17 -9.58 -0.76 -11.02
C PHE A 17 -10.70 -0.58 -10.00
N ASN A 18 -10.82 -1.53 -9.07
CA ASN A 18 -11.78 -1.53 -7.98
C ASN A 18 -11.03 -1.24 -6.67
N PHE A 19 -11.69 -0.54 -5.76
CA PHE A 19 -11.22 -0.28 -4.42
C PHE A 19 -12.07 -1.07 -3.43
N ASP A 20 -11.43 -1.87 -2.61
CA ASP A 20 -12.07 -2.69 -1.56
C ASP A 20 -11.31 -2.55 -0.25
N HIS A 21 -11.95 -2.95 0.86
CA HIS A 21 -11.29 -3.00 2.15
C HIS A 21 -11.72 -4.24 2.93
N ILE A 22 -10.81 -4.76 3.72
CA ILE A 22 -10.98 -5.93 4.57
C ILE A 22 -10.78 -5.50 6.01
N VAL A 23 -11.80 -5.78 6.83
CA VAL A 23 -11.75 -5.62 8.29
C VAL A 23 -11.62 -7.01 8.90
N PRO A 24 -10.75 -7.22 9.92
CA PRO A 24 -10.62 -8.53 10.53
C PRO A 24 -11.94 -8.96 11.18
N THR A 25 -12.41 -10.15 10.84
CA THR A 25 -13.63 -10.73 11.39
C THR A 25 -13.39 -11.52 12.69
N SER A 26 -12.11 -11.82 12.99
CA SER A 26 -11.67 -12.54 14.18
C SER A 26 -10.33 -12.02 14.67
N GLY A 27 -9.92 -12.45 15.85
CA GLY A 27 -8.64 -12.11 16.44
C GLY A 27 -8.77 -11.17 17.64
N SER A 28 -8.18 -11.58 18.78
CA SER A 28 -8.13 -10.82 20.02
C SER A 28 -6.88 -9.94 20.11
N ASP A 29 -5.85 -10.27 19.33
CA ASP A 29 -4.59 -9.54 19.28
C ASP A 29 -4.21 -9.18 17.84
N PHE A 30 -3.19 -8.35 17.71
CA PHE A 30 -2.75 -7.85 16.41
C PHE A 30 -2.35 -8.97 15.42
N PRO A 31 -1.53 -9.99 15.79
CA PRO A 31 -1.18 -11.07 14.87
C PRO A 31 -2.38 -11.86 14.35
N ASP A 32 -3.36 -12.12 15.20
CA ASP A 32 -4.57 -12.83 14.80
C ASP A 32 -5.47 -11.99 13.90
N GLN A 33 -5.58 -10.69 14.17
CA GLN A 33 -6.30 -9.77 13.29
C GLN A 33 -5.64 -9.67 11.90
N VAL A 34 -4.31 -9.60 11.84
CA VAL A 34 -3.55 -9.61 10.57
C VAL A 34 -3.81 -10.92 9.82
N ARG A 35 -3.75 -12.06 10.50
CA ARG A 35 -4.07 -13.38 9.90
C ARG A 35 -5.47 -13.38 9.32
N SER A 36 -6.47 -12.92 10.09
CA SER A 36 -7.86 -12.81 9.62
C SER A 36 -8.00 -11.97 8.35
N CYS A 37 -7.29 -10.84 8.25
CA CYS A 37 -7.28 -10.02 7.04
C CYS A 37 -6.67 -10.77 5.85
N ILE A 38 -5.53 -11.45 6.04
CA ILE A 38 -4.84 -12.15 4.95
C ILE A 38 -5.65 -13.39 4.50
N GLU A 39 -6.26 -14.13 5.40
CA GLU A 39 -7.13 -15.26 5.06
C GLU A 39 -8.36 -14.81 4.26
N GLN A 40 -8.98 -13.70 4.64
CA GLN A 40 -10.07 -13.09 3.86
C GLN A 40 -9.58 -12.63 2.49
N LEU A 41 -8.38 -12.02 2.41
CA LEU A 41 -7.75 -11.64 1.14
C LEU A 41 -7.55 -12.87 0.24
N MET A 42 -7.04 -13.97 0.77
CA MET A 42 -6.85 -15.21 0.02
C MET A 42 -8.18 -15.78 -0.45
N GLY A 43 -9.22 -15.76 0.40
CA GLY A 43 -10.57 -16.11 0.02
C GLY A 43 -11.11 -15.22 -1.11
N PHE A 44 -10.86 -13.92 -1.06
CA PHE A 44 -11.28 -12.98 -2.10
C PHE A 44 -10.61 -13.26 -3.46
N ILE A 45 -9.30 -13.55 -3.45
CA ILE A 45 -8.55 -13.85 -4.68
C ILE A 45 -8.99 -15.18 -5.31
N HIS A 46 -9.39 -16.15 -4.49
CA HIS A 46 -9.76 -17.51 -4.92
C HIS A 46 -11.27 -17.74 -5.05
N GLN A 47 -12.12 -16.72 -4.86
CA GLN A 47 -13.55 -16.86 -5.00
C GLN A 47 -13.98 -16.99 -6.46
N GLU A 48 -14.42 -18.22 -6.76
CA GLU A 48 -15.33 -18.67 -7.83
C GLU A 48 -14.95 -18.41 -9.31
N GLU A 49 -15.20 -19.42 -10.08
CA GLU A 49 -14.92 -19.72 -11.48
C GLU A 49 -15.16 -18.60 -12.52
N ASP A 50 -15.73 -17.44 -12.13
CA ASP A 50 -16.08 -16.36 -13.09
C ASP A 50 -15.48 -14.97 -12.77
N LEU A 51 -14.77 -14.78 -11.67
CA LEU A 51 -14.30 -13.46 -11.22
C LEU A 51 -12.89 -13.51 -10.65
N ASP A 52 -11.91 -13.83 -11.45
CA ASP A 52 -10.51 -13.66 -11.06
C ASP A 52 -10.19 -12.18 -10.91
N TYR A 53 -9.96 -11.75 -9.68
CA TYR A 53 -9.40 -10.44 -9.39
C TYR A 53 -7.93 -10.58 -9.05
N PHE A 54 -7.14 -9.65 -9.57
CA PHE A 54 -5.75 -9.47 -9.18
C PHE A 54 -5.63 -8.26 -8.27
N VAL A 55 -5.03 -8.44 -7.11
CA VAL A 55 -4.63 -7.32 -6.25
C VAL A 55 -3.43 -6.62 -6.86
N THR A 56 -3.57 -5.35 -7.18
CA THR A 56 -2.48 -4.57 -7.76
C THR A 56 -1.74 -3.73 -6.72
N GLN A 57 -2.45 -3.34 -5.66
CA GLN A 57 -1.87 -2.63 -4.51
C GLN A 57 -2.64 -2.98 -3.25
N GLN A 58 -1.93 -3.03 -2.13
CA GLN A 58 -2.52 -3.22 -0.81
C GLN A 58 -1.89 -2.27 0.21
N THR A 59 -2.72 -1.78 1.14
CA THR A 59 -2.28 -0.88 2.21
C THR A 59 -2.83 -1.37 3.54
N PHE A 60 -1.96 -1.75 4.46
CA PHE A 60 -2.32 -2.04 5.83
C PHE A 60 -2.29 -0.74 6.63
N PHE A 61 -3.43 -0.33 7.14
CA PHE A 61 -3.54 0.71 8.14
C PHE A 61 -3.50 0.07 9.51
N ILE A 62 -2.56 0.46 10.35
CA ILE A 62 -2.33 -0.18 11.64
C ILE A 62 -2.31 0.83 12.79
N SER A 63 -2.82 0.43 13.93
CA SER A 63 -2.56 1.14 15.19
C SER A 63 -1.08 0.96 15.53
N ALA A 64 -0.38 2.04 15.83
CA ALA A 64 0.95 2.01 16.41
C ALA A 64 1.20 3.34 17.13
N HIS A 65 1.58 3.28 18.41
CA HIS A 65 1.76 4.45 19.26
C HIS A 65 3.23 4.86 19.41
N SER A 66 4.13 4.03 18.91
CA SER A 66 5.56 4.28 18.89
C SER A 66 6.20 3.70 17.62
N ARG A 67 7.44 4.12 17.36
CA ARG A 67 8.22 3.59 16.25
C ARG A 67 8.51 2.11 16.43
N ASP A 68 8.92 1.70 17.61
CA ASP A 68 9.24 0.29 17.91
C ASP A 68 8.02 -0.60 17.69
N GLU A 69 6.84 -0.17 18.14
CA GLU A 69 5.59 -0.87 17.89
C GLU A 69 5.25 -0.94 16.40
N TYR A 70 5.50 0.13 15.65
CA TYR A 70 5.31 0.11 14.19
C TYR A 70 6.25 -0.89 13.51
N GLU A 71 7.51 -0.95 13.91
CA GLU A 71 8.49 -1.88 13.33
C GLU A 71 8.12 -3.34 13.65
N GLU A 72 7.74 -3.62 14.90
CA GLU A 72 7.28 -4.94 15.31
C GLU A 72 6.05 -5.38 14.53
N ARG A 73 5.01 -4.54 14.48
CA ARG A 73 3.76 -4.81 13.76
C ARG A 73 3.97 -4.92 12.25
N SER A 74 4.81 -4.09 11.68
CA SER A 74 5.19 -4.17 10.26
C SER A 74 5.96 -5.45 9.93
N SER A 75 6.85 -5.88 10.82
CA SER A 75 7.58 -7.14 10.68
C SER A 75 6.63 -8.34 10.70
N GLU A 76 5.66 -8.33 11.61
CA GLU A 76 4.66 -9.41 11.71
C GLU A 76 3.78 -9.48 10.46
N ILE A 77 3.31 -8.34 9.92
CA ILE A 77 2.57 -8.33 8.66
C ILE A 77 3.40 -8.94 7.52
N ARG A 78 4.65 -8.50 7.35
CA ARG A 78 5.53 -9.02 6.29
C ARG A 78 5.78 -10.51 6.42
N LYS A 79 6.01 -10.99 7.65
CA LYS A 79 6.18 -12.41 7.94
C LYS A 79 4.95 -13.23 7.57
N GLN A 80 3.76 -12.77 7.93
CA GLN A 80 2.51 -13.47 7.61
C GLN A 80 2.20 -13.43 6.11
N LEU A 81 2.40 -12.30 5.43
CA LEU A 81 2.27 -12.21 3.98
C LEU A 81 3.20 -13.19 3.26
N LEU A 82 4.47 -13.22 3.65
CA LEU A 82 5.45 -14.17 3.07
C LEU A 82 5.03 -15.63 3.29
N LYS A 83 4.54 -15.95 4.49
CA LYS A 83 4.10 -17.30 4.83
C LYS A 83 2.86 -17.76 4.07
N LEU A 84 1.87 -16.88 3.90
CA LEU A 84 0.56 -17.23 3.35
C LEU A 84 0.45 -16.96 1.84
N CYS A 85 1.11 -15.92 1.34
CA CYS A 85 1.03 -15.50 -0.07
C CYS A 85 2.33 -15.80 -0.86
N GLY A 86 3.43 -16.17 -0.17
CA GLY A 86 4.73 -16.38 -0.81
C GLY A 86 5.46 -15.08 -1.15
N ALA A 87 6.50 -15.18 -1.99
CA ALA A 87 7.36 -14.04 -2.32
C ALA A 87 6.80 -13.10 -3.39
N SER A 88 5.81 -13.53 -4.15
CA SER A 88 5.19 -12.73 -5.23
C SER A 88 4.07 -11.87 -4.66
N LEU A 89 4.43 -10.74 -4.06
CA LEU A 89 3.49 -9.83 -3.41
C LEU A 89 3.16 -8.63 -4.30
N PRO A 90 1.92 -8.12 -4.27
CA PRO A 90 1.56 -6.85 -4.89
C PRO A 90 2.32 -5.68 -4.25
N ALA A 91 2.22 -4.51 -4.86
CA ALA A 91 2.66 -3.27 -4.25
C ALA A 91 2.04 -3.12 -2.85
N THR A 92 2.87 -3.04 -1.80
CA THR A 92 2.42 -3.12 -0.40
C THR A 92 2.90 -1.93 0.42
N SER A 93 1.97 -1.21 1.05
CA SER A 93 2.25 -0.20 2.06
C SER A 93 1.79 -0.66 3.44
N ILE A 94 2.49 -0.23 4.49
CA ILE A 94 2.06 -0.34 5.88
C ILE A 94 2.12 1.06 6.47
N VAL A 95 0.99 1.54 7.00
CA VAL A 95 0.82 2.93 7.44
C VAL A 95 0.39 2.94 8.90
N ALA A 96 1.16 3.63 9.76
CA ALA A 96 0.81 3.86 11.16
C ALA A 96 -0.30 4.90 11.26
N GLN A 97 -1.50 4.50 10.92
CA GLN A 97 -2.72 5.27 11.08
C GLN A 97 -3.80 4.35 11.64
N SER A 98 -4.16 4.56 12.88
CA SER A 98 -5.16 3.71 13.54
C SER A 98 -6.45 3.68 12.74
N PRO A 99 -6.97 2.49 12.44
CA PRO A 99 -8.30 2.34 11.86
C PRO A 99 -9.38 2.95 12.75
N ALA A 100 -10.53 3.27 12.18
CA ALA A 100 -11.70 3.64 12.96
C ALA A 100 -12.26 2.42 13.71
N GLY A 101 -12.72 2.63 14.94
CA GLY A 101 -13.28 1.56 15.79
C GLY A 101 -12.22 0.85 16.64
N GLU A 102 -12.50 -0.41 16.99
CA GLU A 102 -11.70 -1.19 17.96
C GLU A 102 -10.67 -2.13 17.32
N LYS A 103 -10.43 -2.00 16.01
CA LYS A 103 -9.51 -2.86 15.29
C LYS A 103 -8.13 -2.23 15.21
N ASP A 104 -7.11 -3.08 15.35
CA ASP A 104 -5.71 -2.67 15.25
C ASP A 104 -5.19 -2.64 13.81
N VAL A 105 -5.92 -3.28 12.88
CA VAL A 105 -5.55 -3.34 11.47
C VAL A 105 -6.77 -3.32 10.57
N VAL A 106 -6.64 -2.63 9.43
CA VAL A 106 -7.55 -2.70 8.28
C VAL A 106 -6.71 -2.77 7.02
N LEU A 107 -7.15 -3.57 6.05
CA LEU A 107 -6.48 -3.76 4.79
C LEU A 107 -7.30 -3.11 3.66
N GLU A 108 -6.72 -2.10 3.00
CA GLU A 108 -7.25 -1.51 1.77
C GLU A 108 -6.63 -2.19 0.55
N LEU A 109 -7.46 -2.45 -0.46
CA LEU A 109 -7.06 -3.12 -1.69
C LEU A 109 -7.38 -2.27 -2.91
N ILE A 110 -6.47 -2.29 -3.89
CA ILE A 110 -6.73 -1.90 -5.27
C ILE A 110 -6.61 -3.16 -6.11
N CYS A 111 -7.71 -3.51 -6.79
CA CYS A 111 -7.82 -4.73 -7.56
C CYS A 111 -8.15 -4.42 -9.02
N THR A 112 -7.78 -5.31 -9.92
CA THR A 112 -8.24 -5.30 -11.32
C THR A 112 -8.86 -6.63 -11.67
N LYS A 113 -9.93 -6.60 -12.47
CA LYS A 113 -10.56 -7.83 -12.98
C LYS A 113 -9.62 -8.49 -14.01
N ALA A 114 -9.48 -9.80 -13.89
CA ALA A 114 -8.82 -10.61 -14.91
C ALA A 114 -9.52 -10.46 -16.27
N SER A 115 -8.74 -10.43 -17.33
CA SER A 115 -9.24 -10.54 -18.70
C SER A 115 -8.14 -11.09 -19.60
N ILE A 116 -8.53 -11.62 -20.76
CA ILE A 116 -7.59 -12.18 -21.73
C ILE A 116 -6.56 -11.14 -22.23
N ASP A 117 -6.93 -9.87 -22.20
CA ASP A 117 -6.09 -8.75 -22.66
C ASP A 117 -5.23 -8.14 -21.53
N LYS A 118 -5.30 -8.69 -20.32
CA LYS A 118 -4.55 -8.20 -19.16
C LYS A 118 -3.58 -9.21 -18.62
N LYS A 119 -2.38 -8.75 -18.31
CA LYS A 119 -1.37 -9.50 -17.58
C LYS A 119 -0.95 -8.70 -16.35
N VAL A 120 -1.04 -9.32 -15.18
CA VAL A 120 -0.57 -8.73 -13.91
C VAL A 120 0.75 -9.40 -13.53
N ILE A 121 1.77 -8.60 -13.25
CA ILE A 121 3.13 -9.06 -12.97
C ILE A 121 3.58 -8.41 -11.67
N TYR A 122 3.88 -9.24 -10.67
CA TYR A 122 4.49 -8.79 -9.43
C TYR A 122 6.00 -8.78 -9.57
N LYS A 123 6.62 -7.65 -9.26
CA LYS A 123 8.05 -7.41 -9.38
C LYS A 123 8.60 -6.82 -8.08
N SER A 124 9.92 -6.81 -7.98
CA SER A 124 10.63 -6.22 -6.84
C SER A 124 11.85 -5.45 -7.33
N HIS A 125 12.09 -4.28 -6.73
CA HIS A 125 13.30 -3.48 -6.92
C HIS A 125 13.76 -2.94 -5.56
N SER A 126 15.03 -3.17 -5.22
CA SER A 126 15.64 -2.71 -3.96
C SER A 126 14.81 -3.10 -2.71
N GLY A 127 14.19 -4.30 -2.72
CA GLY A 127 13.35 -4.79 -1.63
C GLY A 127 11.92 -4.21 -1.60
N ILE A 128 11.55 -3.35 -2.56
CA ILE A 128 10.21 -2.78 -2.71
C ILE A 128 9.44 -3.59 -3.75
N ASN A 129 8.29 -4.12 -3.35
CA ASN A 129 7.37 -4.79 -4.25
C ASN A 129 6.55 -3.77 -5.03
N TYR A 130 6.40 -4.01 -6.32
CA TYR A 130 5.54 -3.22 -7.19
C TYR A 130 4.81 -4.11 -8.18
N THR A 131 3.71 -3.62 -8.72
CA THR A 131 2.86 -4.37 -9.64
C THR A 131 2.80 -3.69 -10.99
N VAL A 132 2.97 -4.46 -12.05
CA VAL A 132 2.78 -4.00 -13.43
C VAL A 132 1.52 -4.66 -13.98
N VAL A 133 0.62 -3.85 -14.51
CA VAL A 133 -0.56 -4.30 -15.27
C VAL A 133 -0.32 -3.95 -16.72
N GLU A 134 -0.12 -4.97 -17.55
CA GLU A 134 -0.01 -4.82 -19.00
C GLU A 134 -1.37 -5.11 -19.63
N HIS A 135 -1.85 -4.19 -20.43
CA HIS A 135 -3.04 -4.30 -21.26
C HIS A 135 -2.68 -3.87 -22.69
N LYS A 136 -3.43 -4.33 -23.67
CA LYS A 136 -3.16 -3.97 -25.08
C LYS A 136 -3.09 -2.46 -25.36
N ASP A 137 -3.84 -1.66 -24.59
CA ASP A 137 -3.98 -0.20 -24.80
C ASP A 137 -3.18 0.63 -23.78
N TYR A 138 -2.69 0.02 -22.67
CA TYR A 138 -1.96 0.74 -21.62
C TYR A 138 -1.07 -0.19 -20.78
N LYS A 139 -0.10 0.43 -20.12
CA LYS A 139 0.65 -0.16 -19.01
C LYS A 139 0.39 0.69 -17.77
N ALA A 140 0.02 0.06 -16.66
CA ALA A 140 -0.08 0.70 -15.35
C ALA A 140 0.94 0.11 -14.39
N VAL A 141 1.59 0.96 -13.59
CA VAL A 141 2.53 0.56 -12.55
C VAL A 141 2.02 1.06 -11.20
N HIS A 142 1.85 0.14 -10.28
CA HIS A 142 1.51 0.42 -8.89
C HIS A 142 2.77 0.28 -8.04
N CYS A 143 3.17 1.36 -7.39
CA CYS A 143 4.29 1.39 -6.45
C CYS A 143 3.76 1.71 -5.06
N ALA A 144 4.21 0.99 -4.04
CA ALA A 144 3.81 1.22 -2.66
C ALA A 144 4.97 0.90 -1.70
N GLY A 145 4.87 1.34 -0.45
CA GLY A 145 5.92 1.11 0.53
C GLY A 145 7.22 1.87 0.25
N LEU A 146 7.16 2.92 -0.58
CA LEU A 146 8.30 3.79 -0.88
C LEU A 146 8.53 4.72 0.32
N MET A 147 9.50 4.42 1.12
CA MET A 147 9.78 5.12 2.38
C MET A 147 11.27 5.28 2.63
N GLY A 148 11.62 6.19 3.51
CA GLY A 148 12.96 6.32 4.06
C GLY A 148 13.24 5.28 5.13
N THR A 149 14.41 5.42 5.76
CA THR A 149 14.75 4.69 6.98
C THR A 149 14.21 5.43 8.21
N VAL A 150 14.19 4.75 9.33
CA VAL A 150 13.75 5.32 10.63
C VAL A 150 14.60 6.51 11.11
N GLU A 151 15.84 6.64 10.61
CA GLU A 151 16.76 7.72 10.96
C GLU A 151 16.65 8.93 10.03
N ASP A 152 15.95 8.78 8.90
CA ASP A 152 15.83 9.84 7.90
C ASP A 152 14.96 10.98 8.43
N SER A 153 15.36 12.22 8.16
CA SER A 153 14.47 13.37 8.23
C SER A 153 13.38 13.27 7.15
N ILE A 154 12.30 14.03 7.26
CA ILE A 154 11.25 14.08 6.23
C ILE A 154 11.83 14.39 4.85
N THR A 155 12.80 15.31 4.76
CA THR A 155 13.49 15.63 3.51
C THR A 155 14.21 14.41 2.93
N GLN A 156 15.05 13.74 3.74
CA GLN A 156 15.81 12.56 3.31
C GLN A 156 14.89 11.39 2.93
N ALA A 157 13.86 11.13 3.73
CA ALA A 157 12.88 10.08 3.45
C ALA A 157 12.14 10.36 2.12
N SER A 158 11.76 11.62 1.89
CA SER A 158 11.10 12.05 0.66
C SER A 158 12.01 11.90 -0.56
N GLU A 159 13.26 12.35 -0.47
CA GLU A 159 14.25 12.21 -1.56
C GLU A 159 14.46 10.74 -1.92
N ARG A 160 14.57 9.87 -0.91
CA ARG A 160 14.71 8.42 -1.12
C ARG A 160 13.48 7.84 -1.80
N ALA A 161 12.28 8.19 -1.36
CA ALA A 161 11.04 7.73 -1.95
C ALA A 161 10.92 8.15 -3.43
N PHE A 162 11.24 9.41 -3.77
CA PHE A 162 11.24 9.87 -5.16
C PHE A 162 12.30 9.19 -6.02
N LYS A 163 13.51 8.98 -5.51
CA LYS A 163 14.57 8.24 -6.23
C LYS A 163 14.12 6.82 -6.55
N LEU A 164 13.61 6.09 -5.56
CA LEU A 164 13.08 4.73 -5.78
C LEU A 164 11.92 4.72 -6.78
N THR A 165 11.03 5.71 -6.72
CA THR A 165 9.96 5.86 -7.70
C THR A 165 10.52 5.99 -9.11
N ILE A 166 11.49 6.87 -9.32
CA ILE A 166 12.13 7.10 -10.62
C ILE A 166 12.82 5.82 -11.12
N GLU A 167 13.55 5.12 -10.25
CA GLU A 167 14.24 3.88 -10.60
C GLU A 167 13.24 2.80 -11.04
N ILE A 168 12.13 2.60 -10.31
CA ILE A 168 11.10 1.64 -10.68
C ILE A 168 10.43 2.03 -12.00
N LEU A 169 10.07 3.30 -12.18
CA LEU A 169 9.46 3.79 -13.41
C LEU A 169 10.39 3.61 -14.61
N ALA A 170 11.69 3.90 -14.44
CA ALA A 170 12.70 3.75 -15.50
C ALA A 170 12.83 2.29 -15.96
N GLN A 171 12.76 1.31 -15.04
CA GLN A 171 12.77 -0.12 -15.40
C GLN A 171 11.58 -0.52 -16.27
N GLU A 172 10.48 0.18 -16.13
CA GLU A 172 9.25 -0.04 -16.90
C GLU A 172 9.16 0.84 -18.17
N GLY A 173 10.22 1.60 -18.47
CA GLY A 173 10.25 2.52 -19.63
C GLY A 173 9.39 3.77 -19.41
N LEU A 174 9.10 4.12 -18.16
CA LEU A 174 8.29 5.26 -17.75
C LEU A 174 9.16 6.33 -17.07
N SER A 175 8.58 7.50 -16.86
CA SER A 175 9.19 8.61 -16.14
C SER A 175 8.22 9.20 -15.13
N ILE A 176 8.68 10.14 -14.31
CA ILE A 176 7.85 10.83 -13.32
C ILE A 176 6.64 11.55 -13.93
N HIS A 177 6.74 11.97 -15.21
CA HIS A 177 5.63 12.61 -15.93
C HIS A 177 4.45 11.66 -16.24
N HIS A 178 4.62 10.35 -16.03
CA HIS A 178 3.56 9.36 -16.18
C HIS A 178 2.80 9.10 -14.86
N ILE A 179 3.18 9.76 -13.78
CA ILE A 179 2.47 9.62 -12.50
C ILE A 179 1.11 10.29 -12.62
N ILE A 180 0.05 9.50 -12.54
CA ILE A 180 -1.33 9.98 -12.57
C ILE A 180 -1.93 10.22 -11.19
N ARG A 181 -1.39 9.55 -10.17
CA ARG A 181 -1.85 9.68 -8.78
C ARG A 181 -0.75 9.29 -7.79
N GLN A 182 -0.68 10.04 -6.69
CA GLN A 182 0.24 9.79 -5.59
C GLN A 182 -0.48 10.02 -4.26
N TRP A 183 -0.34 9.06 -3.34
CA TRP A 183 -0.74 9.21 -1.94
C TRP A 183 0.50 9.33 -1.07
N ASN A 184 0.51 10.29 -0.16
CA ASN A 184 1.63 10.55 0.72
C ASN A 184 1.15 10.49 2.17
N TYR A 185 1.72 9.59 2.93
CA TYR A 185 1.53 9.48 4.36
C TYR A 185 2.76 10.09 5.04
N ILE A 186 2.59 11.27 5.61
CA ILE A 186 3.68 12.06 6.21
C ILE A 186 3.48 12.10 7.71
N GLU A 187 4.46 11.60 8.44
CA GLU A 187 4.44 11.60 9.90
C GLU A 187 4.26 13.03 10.44
N ASN A 188 3.30 13.19 11.35
CA ASN A 188 3.02 14.49 11.98
C ASN A 188 2.92 15.64 10.97
N ILE A 189 2.19 15.46 9.89
CA ILE A 189 2.11 16.34 8.71
C ILE A 189 1.92 17.82 9.07
N ALA A 190 1.08 18.10 10.07
CA ALA A 190 0.75 19.46 10.51
C ALA A 190 1.64 19.96 11.67
N ARG A 191 2.61 19.16 12.16
CA ARG A 191 3.46 19.54 13.28
C ARG A 191 4.36 20.70 12.90
N VAL A 192 4.27 21.80 13.63
CA VAL A 192 5.18 22.95 13.50
C VAL A 192 6.49 22.62 14.20
N LYS A 193 7.60 22.61 13.44
CA LYS A 193 8.94 22.30 13.94
C LYS A 193 9.58 23.46 14.69
N ASN A 194 9.30 24.68 14.25
CA ASN A 194 9.91 25.87 14.80
C ASN A 194 8.90 27.02 14.78
N ALA A 195 8.58 27.54 15.96
CA ALA A 195 7.64 28.65 16.10
C ALA A 195 8.07 29.93 15.34
N LYS A 196 9.40 30.12 15.11
CA LYS A 196 9.90 31.30 14.37
C LYS A 196 9.68 31.20 12.85
N ASN A 197 9.74 29.99 12.29
CA ASN A 197 9.65 29.77 10.84
C ASN A 197 8.34 29.11 10.42
N ALA A 198 7.49 28.69 11.38
CA ALA A 198 6.24 27.97 11.15
C ALA A 198 6.37 26.77 10.16
N SER A 199 7.59 26.23 10.00
CA SER A 199 7.81 25.15 9.02
C SER A 199 7.18 23.86 9.53
N GLN A 200 6.50 23.16 8.63
CA GLN A 200 5.81 21.89 8.90
C GLN A 200 6.45 20.75 8.10
N ASN A 201 6.24 19.52 8.53
CA ASN A 201 6.67 18.35 7.79
C ASN A 201 6.12 18.32 6.35
N TYR A 202 4.91 18.83 6.16
CA TYR A 202 4.30 19.01 4.84
C TYR A 202 5.11 19.94 3.92
N GLN A 203 5.66 21.03 4.46
CA GLN A 203 6.46 21.97 3.67
C GLN A 203 7.79 21.37 3.25
N ASP A 204 8.45 20.61 4.15
CA ASP A 204 9.69 19.92 3.84
C ASP A 204 9.48 18.89 2.72
N PHE A 205 8.41 18.10 2.79
CA PHE A 205 8.00 17.18 1.73
C PHE A 205 7.76 17.92 0.40
N ASN A 206 7.00 19.02 0.43
CA ASN A 206 6.72 19.79 -0.80
C ASN A 206 7.97 20.44 -1.37
N GLY A 207 8.92 20.86 -0.52
CA GLY A 207 10.22 21.36 -0.95
C GLY A 207 10.97 20.32 -1.79
N VAL A 208 11.00 19.07 -1.35
CA VAL A 208 11.58 17.96 -2.13
C VAL A 208 10.79 17.73 -3.40
N ARG A 209 9.46 17.57 -3.29
CA ARG A 209 8.60 17.29 -4.46
C ARG A 209 8.76 18.30 -5.60
N ALA A 210 9.03 19.56 -5.26
CA ALA A 210 9.20 20.62 -6.26
C ALA A 210 10.47 20.48 -7.12
N HIS A 211 11.41 19.61 -6.74
CA HIS A 211 12.61 19.33 -7.50
C HIS A 211 12.45 18.18 -8.52
N TYR A 212 11.37 17.45 -8.42
CA TYR A 212 11.03 16.33 -9.29
C TYR A 212 9.85 16.66 -10.21
#